data_e088329f2346de2be4f8cb7132a394ab
#
_entry.id   e088329f2346de2be4f8cb7132a394ab
#
_cell.length_a   1.000
_cell.length_b   1.000
_cell.length_c   1.000
_cell.angle_alpha   90.00
_cell.angle_beta   90.00
_cell.angle_gamma   90.00
#
_symmetry.space_group_name_H-M   'P 1'
#
loop_
_entity.id
_entity.type
_entity.pdbx_description
1 polymer ?
#
loop_
_entity_poly.entity_id
_entity_poly.type
_entity_poly.pdbx_seq_one_letter_code
_entity_poly.pdbx_strand_id
1 'polypeptide(L)'
;MVNYDKNTNIEIFSYARNFLIQHLPDGLNEADLDRYFQGDAKESCNLKDVFIVFAKSAQEYQRMPKVIKFDERYDQIRDLLVGFDYRAVSEMNENDLYQRFREAFEVTSRDSKSNSWYKWSCAIIDSARFIKGFNDFEDFQRFVDRFDYNTETRMALPLLISTKIRGIGFALACNALKELGYLNYPKPDVHMIDICNGLGLCDESPYEVFETIVRMAEDNGVTPYEVDKVLWLISSGRYYKDDISDKPRKDEFIREMQERLG
;
A
#
# COMPACT_ATOMS: atom_id res chain seq x y z
N MET A 1 23.28 -7.69 -12.47
CA MET A 1 22.03 -7.98 -13.21
C MET A 1 21.59 -9.36 -12.76
N VAL A 2 20.53 -9.44 -12.00
CA VAL A 2 19.90 -10.73 -11.65
C VAL A 2 19.46 -11.37 -12.96
N ASN A 3 19.84 -12.61 -13.17
CA ASN A 3 19.42 -13.38 -14.35
C ASN A 3 17.90 -13.57 -14.22
N TYR A 4 17.13 -12.76 -14.95
CA TYR A 4 15.70 -12.93 -15.05
C TYR A 4 15.38 -14.29 -15.69
N ASP A 5 14.71 -15.15 -14.94
CA ASP A 5 14.22 -16.44 -15.44
C ASP A 5 12.74 -16.59 -15.17
N LYS A 6 11.97 -16.66 -16.27
CA LYS A 6 10.52 -16.85 -16.24
C LYS A 6 10.09 -18.11 -15.48
N ASN A 7 10.82 -19.22 -15.65
CA ASN A 7 10.48 -20.48 -14.99
C ASN A 7 10.62 -20.36 -13.48
N THR A 8 11.66 -19.66 -13.02
CA THR A 8 11.88 -19.36 -11.59
C THR A 8 10.71 -18.53 -11.01
N ASN A 9 10.22 -17.52 -11.72
CA ASN A 9 9.04 -16.76 -11.27
C ASN A 9 7.79 -17.62 -11.17
N ILE A 10 7.56 -18.51 -12.15
CA ILE A 10 6.42 -19.45 -12.15
C ILE A 10 6.55 -20.42 -10.98
N GLU A 11 7.73 -20.97 -10.74
CA GLU A 11 7.98 -21.90 -9.64
C GLU A 11 7.75 -21.24 -8.28
N ILE A 12 8.34 -20.05 -8.06
CA ILE A 12 8.21 -19.31 -6.80
C ILE A 12 6.74 -19.00 -6.50
N PHE A 13 6.01 -18.45 -7.45
CA PHE A 13 4.62 -18.05 -7.22
C PHE A 13 3.69 -19.26 -7.02
N SER A 14 3.87 -20.32 -7.81
CA SER A 14 3.14 -21.59 -7.64
C SER A 14 3.40 -22.19 -6.26
N TYR A 15 4.67 -22.18 -5.83
CA TYR A 15 5.03 -22.66 -4.50
C TYR A 15 4.45 -21.78 -3.40
N ALA A 16 4.50 -20.44 -3.54
CA ALA A 16 3.94 -19.51 -2.58
C ALA A 16 2.44 -19.71 -2.36
N ARG A 17 1.67 -19.93 -3.43
CA ARG A 17 0.24 -20.28 -3.33
C ARG A 17 0.02 -21.58 -2.58
N ASN A 18 0.75 -22.64 -2.93
CA ASN A 18 0.63 -23.93 -2.26
C ASN A 18 1.06 -23.85 -0.79
N PHE A 19 2.14 -23.13 -0.50
CA PHE A 19 2.61 -22.90 0.87
C PHE A 19 1.55 -22.16 1.70
N LEU A 20 0.93 -21.14 1.14
CA LEU A 20 -0.15 -20.40 1.81
C LEU A 20 -1.35 -21.32 2.11
N ILE A 21 -1.77 -22.14 1.16
CA ILE A 21 -2.88 -23.10 1.32
C ILE A 21 -2.59 -24.13 2.41
N GLN A 22 -1.36 -24.67 2.44
CA GLN A 22 -0.94 -25.67 3.43
C GLN A 22 -0.86 -25.12 4.86
N HIS A 23 -0.74 -23.79 5.00
CA HIS A 23 -0.58 -23.12 6.27
C HIS A 23 -1.74 -22.16 6.60
N LEU A 24 -2.92 -22.43 6.02
CA LEU A 24 -4.11 -21.68 6.40
C LEU A 24 -4.44 -21.87 7.88
N PRO A 25 -4.80 -20.81 8.60
CA PRO A 25 -5.26 -20.92 9.97
C PRO A 25 -6.59 -21.66 10.05
N ASP A 26 -6.87 -22.22 11.23
CA ASP A 26 -8.17 -22.85 11.51
C ASP A 26 -9.33 -21.89 11.20
N GLY A 27 -10.33 -22.38 10.50
CA GLY A 27 -11.52 -21.61 10.12
C GLY A 27 -11.47 -21.02 8.71
N LEU A 28 -10.33 -21.09 8.00
CA LEU A 28 -10.21 -20.72 6.58
C LEU A 28 -9.94 -21.93 5.72
N ASN A 29 -10.39 -21.87 4.48
CA ASN A 29 -10.11 -22.85 3.43
C ASN A 29 -9.64 -22.15 2.14
N GLU A 30 -9.21 -22.91 1.15
CA GLU A 30 -8.66 -22.39 -0.11
C GLU A 30 -9.63 -21.43 -0.82
N ALA A 31 -10.95 -21.71 -0.82
CA ALA A 31 -11.94 -20.86 -1.46
C ALA A 31 -12.07 -19.47 -0.77
N ASP A 32 -11.72 -19.39 0.51
CA ASP A 32 -11.72 -18.10 1.21
C ASP A 32 -10.59 -17.18 0.75
N LEU A 33 -9.52 -17.72 0.14
CA LEU A 33 -8.40 -16.92 -0.37
C LEU A 33 -8.78 -16.08 -1.59
N ASP A 34 -9.71 -16.54 -2.43
CA ASP A 34 -10.08 -15.83 -3.67
C ASP A 34 -10.52 -14.39 -3.40
N ARG A 35 -11.25 -14.15 -2.32
CA ARG A 35 -11.66 -12.79 -1.93
C ARG A 35 -10.50 -11.87 -1.52
N TYR A 36 -9.34 -12.45 -1.12
CA TYR A 36 -8.12 -11.66 -0.87
C TYR A 36 -7.40 -11.27 -2.15
N PHE A 37 -7.57 -12.04 -3.23
CA PHE A 37 -6.82 -11.88 -4.47
C PHE A 37 -7.55 -11.02 -5.51
N GLN A 38 -8.88 -10.91 -5.43
CA GLN A 38 -9.69 -10.17 -6.40
C GLN A 38 -9.61 -8.64 -6.27
N GLY A 39 -9.07 -8.13 -5.15
CA GLY A 39 -9.14 -6.72 -4.83
C GLY A 39 -10.57 -6.26 -4.49
N ASP A 40 -10.69 -5.17 -3.77
CA ASP A 40 -12.01 -4.59 -3.48
C ASP A 40 -12.33 -3.59 -4.60
N ALA A 41 -13.14 -4.01 -5.59
CA ALA A 41 -13.67 -3.10 -6.58
C ALA A 41 -14.58 -2.08 -5.89
N LYS A 42 -14.19 -0.82 -5.87
CA LYS A 42 -15.05 0.26 -5.38
C LYS A 42 -16.06 0.62 -6.47
N GLU A 43 -17.32 0.20 -6.30
CA GLU A 43 -18.41 0.45 -7.26
C GLU A 43 -18.72 1.93 -7.47
N SER A 44 -18.39 2.80 -6.53
CA SER A 44 -18.52 4.26 -6.67
C SER A 44 -17.41 4.97 -5.94
N CYS A 45 -16.46 5.50 -6.67
CA CYS A 45 -15.40 6.34 -6.13
C CYS A 45 -15.62 7.79 -6.58
N ASN A 46 -15.33 8.72 -5.71
CA ASN A 46 -15.30 10.15 -6.03
C ASN A 46 -14.00 10.75 -5.51
N LEU A 47 -13.69 12.00 -5.83
CA LEU A 47 -12.44 12.64 -5.40
C LEU A 47 -12.30 12.76 -3.87
N LYS A 48 -13.39 12.77 -3.13
CA LYS A 48 -13.36 12.72 -1.66
C LYS A 48 -12.85 11.36 -1.16
N ASP A 49 -13.29 10.26 -1.81
CA ASP A 49 -12.81 8.92 -1.46
C ASP A 49 -11.32 8.77 -1.78
N VAL A 50 -10.89 9.31 -2.94
CA VAL A 50 -9.46 9.38 -3.28
C VAL A 50 -8.68 10.11 -2.17
N PHE A 51 -9.18 11.26 -1.71
CA PHE A 51 -8.56 12.02 -0.63
C PHE A 51 -8.46 11.21 0.68
N ILE A 52 -9.52 10.54 1.08
CA ILE A 52 -9.55 9.69 2.28
C ILE A 52 -8.49 8.58 2.18
N VAL A 53 -8.38 7.92 1.03
CA VAL A 53 -7.38 6.85 0.81
C VAL A 53 -5.96 7.40 0.91
N PHE A 54 -5.66 8.56 0.33
CA PHE A 54 -4.33 9.17 0.45
C PHE A 54 -4.04 9.59 1.89
N ALA A 55 -5.00 10.19 2.60
CA ALA A 55 -4.85 10.55 4.00
C ALA A 55 -4.60 9.31 4.89
N LYS A 56 -5.33 8.21 4.64
CA LYS A 56 -5.14 6.94 5.32
C LYS A 56 -3.78 6.31 4.98
N SER A 57 -3.40 6.26 3.71
CA SER A 57 -2.09 5.72 3.29
C SER A 57 -0.92 6.48 3.89
N ALA A 58 -1.03 7.80 4.06
CA ALA A 58 0.02 8.62 4.64
C ALA A 58 0.35 8.25 6.11
N GLN A 59 -0.60 7.68 6.87
CA GLN A 59 -0.32 7.22 8.24
C GLN A 59 0.50 5.92 8.27
N GLU A 60 0.52 5.12 7.18
CA GLU A 60 1.22 3.83 7.14
C GLU A 60 2.76 3.95 7.17
N TYR A 61 3.27 5.14 7.47
CA TYR A 61 4.70 5.40 7.61
C TYR A 61 5.21 5.03 9.00
N GLN A 62 6.07 4.01 9.10
CA GLN A 62 6.76 3.59 10.32
C GLN A 62 5.79 3.34 11.51
N ARG A 63 5.90 4.15 12.58
CA ARG A 63 5.09 4.01 13.81
C ARG A 63 3.80 4.85 13.79
N MET A 64 3.55 5.59 12.71
CA MET A 64 2.41 6.51 12.64
C MET A 64 1.05 5.80 12.78
N PRO A 65 0.81 4.56 12.27
CA PRO A 65 -0.46 3.88 12.48
C PRO A 65 -0.83 3.73 13.97
N LYS A 66 0.15 3.46 14.81
CA LYS A 66 -0.04 3.34 16.28
C LYS A 66 -0.31 4.68 16.98
N VAL A 67 0.01 5.78 16.33
CA VAL A 67 -0.14 7.15 16.87
C VAL A 67 -1.42 7.80 16.35
N ILE A 68 -1.63 7.76 15.04
CA ILE A 68 -2.76 8.41 14.36
C ILE A 68 -4.04 7.63 14.60
N LYS A 69 -4.04 6.29 14.37
CA LYS A 69 -5.18 5.40 14.55
C LYS A 69 -6.40 5.86 13.74
N PHE A 70 -6.22 6.02 12.43
CA PHE A 70 -7.18 6.64 11.54
C PHE A 70 -8.58 6.00 11.64
N ASP A 71 -8.66 4.67 11.57
CA ASP A 71 -9.95 3.97 11.59
C ASP A 71 -10.64 4.08 12.95
N GLU A 72 -9.89 4.00 14.07
CA GLU A 72 -10.44 4.16 15.42
C GLU A 72 -10.96 5.59 15.68
N ARG A 73 -10.38 6.59 15.02
CA ARG A 73 -10.66 8.01 15.21
C ARG A 73 -11.35 8.64 14.00
N TYR A 74 -11.92 7.82 13.13
CA TYR A 74 -12.44 8.25 11.83
C TYR A 74 -13.39 9.45 11.93
N ASP A 75 -14.39 9.41 12.81
CA ASP A 75 -15.36 10.50 12.93
C ASP A 75 -14.74 11.80 13.43
N GLN A 76 -13.85 11.75 14.41
CA GLN A 76 -13.15 12.93 14.92
C GLN A 76 -12.21 13.54 13.85
N ILE A 77 -11.50 12.68 13.11
CA ILE A 77 -10.64 13.11 12.01
C ILE A 77 -11.47 13.71 10.89
N ARG A 78 -12.60 13.10 10.53
CA ARG A 78 -13.55 13.64 9.55
C ARG A 78 -14.02 15.04 9.91
N ASP A 79 -14.38 15.27 11.15
CA ASP A 79 -14.89 16.57 11.62
C ASP A 79 -13.78 17.63 11.58
N LEU A 80 -12.55 17.29 11.99
CA LEU A 80 -11.39 18.17 11.90
C LEU A 80 -10.99 18.51 10.46
N LEU A 81 -11.25 17.60 9.51
CA LEU A 81 -11.02 17.76 8.08
C LEU A 81 -12.27 18.21 7.31
N VAL A 82 -13.21 18.88 8.00
CA VAL A 82 -14.41 19.48 7.39
C VAL A 82 -15.19 18.46 6.56
N GLY A 83 -15.43 17.27 7.11
CA GLY A 83 -16.14 16.20 6.41
C GLY A 83 -15.33 15.57 5.26
N PHE A 84 -14.00 15.66 5.29
CA PHE A 84 -13.09 15.32 4.19
C PHE A 84 -13.33 16.16 2.93
N ASP A 85 -13.70 17.41 3.08
CA ASP A 85 -13.72 18.34 1.95
C ASP A 85 -12.28 18.72 1.55
N TYR A 86 -11.75 18.03 0.56
CA TYR A 86 -10.37 18.25 0.08
C TYR A 86 -10.15 19.67 -0.44
N ARG A 87 -11.19 20.37 -0.90
CA ARG A 87 -11.08 21.77 -1.35
C ARG A 87 -10.86 22.69 -0.16
N ALA A 88 -11.65 22.55 0.90
CA ALA A 88 -11.49 23.30 2.13
C ALA A 88 -10.15 22.96 2.82
N VAL A 89 -9.78 21.67 2.89
CA VAL A 89 -8.52 21.21 3.49
C VAL A 89 -7.31 21.73 2.71
N SER A 90 -7.38 21.86 1.39
CA SER A 90 -6.27 22.36 0.56
C SER A 90 -5.84 23.80 0.90
N GLU A 91 -6.75 24.58 1.49
CA GLU A 91 -6.51 25.98 1.91
C GLU A 91 -6.01 26.11 3.35
N MET A 92 -6.00 24.99 4.10
CA MET A 92 -5.52 25.01 5.49
C MET A 92 -4.01 25.21 5.57
N ASN A 93 -3.55 25.74 6.71
CA ASN A 93 -2.14 25.78 7.08
C ASN A 93 -1.77 24.50 7.85
N GLU A 94 -0.62 23.89 7.53
CA GLU A 94 -0.18 22.66 8.17
C GLU A 94 0.10 22.78 9.67
N ASN A 95 0.58 23.95 10.15
CA ASN A 95 0.78 24.17 11.58
C ASN A 95 -0.55 24.29 12.31
N ASP A 96 -1.53 24.99 11.72
CA ASP A 96 -2.86 25.14 12.32
C ASP A 96 -3.58 23.81 12.40
N LEU A 97 -3.53 22.99 11.35
CA LEU A 97 -4.10 21.65 11.35
C LEU A 97 -3.40 20.75 12.38
N TYR A 98 -2.07 20.84 12.47
CA TYR A 98 -1.29 20.12 13.47
C TYR A 98 -1.68 20.50 14.90
N GLN A 99 -1.86 21.80 15.20
CA GLN A 99 -2.29 22.23 16.53
C GLN A 99 -3.72 21.78 16.86
N ARG A 100 -4.64 21.80 15.89
CA ARG A 100 -5.99 21.22 16.06
C ARG A 100 -5.93 19.73 16.40
N PHE A 101 -5.08 18.95 15.74
CA PHE A 101 -4.89 17.54 16.09
C PHE A 101 -4.30 17.37 17.49
N ARG A 102 -3.31 18.20 17.86
CA ARG A 102 -2.73 18.15 19.20
C ARG A 102 -3.77 18.39 20.29
N GLU A 103 -4.62 19.37 20.10
CA GLU A 103 -5.69 19.71 21.03
C GLU A 103 -6.76 18.61 21.10
N ALA A 104 -7.29 18.21 19.94
CA ALA A 104 -8.38 17.21 19.86
C ALA A 104 -7.99 15.82 20.36
N PHE A 105 -6.72 15.42 20.19
CA PHE A 105 -6.22 14.10 20.61
C PHE A 105 -5.28 14.15 21.81
N GLU A 106 -5.26 15.24 22.54
CA GLU A 106 -4.47 15.45 23.79
C GLU A 106 -3.00 15.00 23.62
N VAL A 107 -2.36 15.44 22.51
CA VAL A 107 -1.01 14.99 22.16
C VAL A 107 0.03 15.61 23.07
N THR A 108 0.56 14.85 24.00
CA THR A 108 1.57 15.28 24.99
C THR A 108 3.01 15.25 24.49
N SER A 109 3.27 14.56 23.36
CA SER A 109 4.60 14.50 22.78
C SER A 109 5.10 15.88 22.36
N ARG A 110 6.45 16.02 22.30
CA ARG A 110 7.11 17.30 21.99
C ARG A 110 6.53 17.94 20.71
N ASP A 111 6.24 19.24 20.79
CA ASP A 111 5.87 20.04 19.63
C ASP A 111 7.10 20.26 18.74
N SER A 112 7.07 19.64 17.56
CA SER A 112 8.17 19.71 16.59
C SER A 112 7.74 19.24 15.21
N LYS A 113 8.47 19.65 14.19
CA LYS A 113 8.25 19.19 12.80
C LYS A 113 8.57 17.70 12.59
N SER A 114 9.26 17.04 13.53
CA SER A 114 9.48 15.59 13.51
C SER A 114 8.32 14.78 14.08
N ASN A 115 7.35 15.43 14.72
CA ASN A 115 6.16 14.80 15.30
C ASN A 115 5.32 14.12 14.19
N SER A 116 4.80 12.93 14.48
CA SER A 116 3.96 12.17 13.54
C SER A 116 2.74 12.95 13.08
N TRP A 117 2.07 13.65 14.00
CA TRP A 117 0.92 14.48 13.69
C TRP A 117 1.25 15.65 12.76
N TYR A 118 2.43 16.30 12.94
CA TYR A 118 2.87 17.35 12.03
C TYR A 118 3.14 16.79 10.62
N LYS A 119 3.88 15.69 10.53
CA LYS A 119 4.16 15.03 9.25
C LYS A 119 2.88 14.62 8.54
N TRP A 120 1.93 14.08 9.29
CA TRP A 120 0.64 13.68 8.74
C TRP A 120 -0.20 14.89 8.31
N SER A 121 -0.20 16.00 9.05
CA SER A 121 -0.86 17.24 8.63
C SER A 121 -0.31 17.76 7.29
N CYS A 122 1.02 17.71 7.12
CA CYS A 122 1.64 18.06 5.84
C CYS A 122 1.16 17.14 4.70
N ALA A 123 1.14 15.82 4.93
CA ALA A 123 0.69 14.85 3.93
C ALA A 123 -0.77 15.04 3.56
N ILE A 124 -1.65 15.30 4.53
CA ILE A 124 -3.08 15.57 4.30
C ILE A 124 -3.27 16.78 3.40
N ILE A 125 -2.62 17.91 3.73
CA ILE A 125 -2.80 19.15 2.95
C ILE A 125 -2.24 19.00 1.55
N ASP A 126 -1.07 18.37 1.40
CA ASP A 126 -0.50 18.12 0.08
C ASP A 126 -1.37 17.15 -0.73
N SER A 127 -1.95 16.12 -0.12
CA SER A 127 -2.93 15.23 -0.75
C SER A 127 -4.17 16.00 -1.23
N ALA A 128 -4.72 16.86 -0.38
CA ALA A 128 -5.86 17.70 -0.74
C ALA A 128 -5.55 18.61 -1.93
N ARG A 129 -4.37 19.26 -1.94
CA ARG A 129 -3.90 20.09 -3.06
C ARG A 129 -3.70 19.30 -4.34
N PHE A 130 -3.12 18.10 -4.25
CA PHE A 130 -2.94 17.20 -5.39
C PHE A 130 -4.29 16.82 -6.00
N ILE A 131 -5.26 16.41 -5.18
CA ILE A 131 -6.57 15.94 -5.62
C ILE A 131 -7.43 17.09 -6.14
N LYS A 132 -7.31 18.30 -5.58
CA LYS A 132 -7.97 19.51 -6.08
C LYS A 132 -7.59 19.84 -7.55
N GLY A 133 -6.46 19.32 -8.04
CA GLY A 133 -6.04 19.49 -9.42
C GLY A 133 -6.90 18.74 -10.44
N PHE A 134 -7.77 17.81 -10.02
CA PHE A 134 -8.67 17.06 -10.88
C PHE A 134 -10.08 17.66 -10.86
N ASN A 135 -10.78 17.62 -12.02
CA ASN A 135 -12.15 18.11 -12.14
C ASN A 135 -13.15 17.19 -11.43
N ASP A 136 -12.99 15.88 -11.65
CA ASP A 136 -13.84 14.80 -11.15
C ASP A 136 -13.03 13.50 -11.03
N PHE A 137 -13.69 12.42 -10.61
CA PHE A 137 -13.06 11.12 -10.45
C PHE A 137 -12.63 10.52 -11.82
N GLU A 138 -13.39 10.74 -12.87
CA GLU A 138 -13.04 10.27 -14.22
C GLU A 138 -11.75 10.93 -14.72
N ASP A 139 -11.54 12.21 -14.38
CA ASP A 139 -10.30 12.92 -14.71
C ASP A 139 -9.10 12.32 -13.96
N PHE A 140 -9.28 11.96 -12.68
CA PHE A 140 -8.28 11.22 -11.91
C PHE A 140 -8.02 9.82 -12.51
N GLN A 141 -9.05 9.09 -12.90
CA GLN A 141 -8.91 7.78 -13.57
C GLN A 141 -8.10 7.92 -14.87
N ARG A 142 -8.49 8.84 -15.76
CA ARG A 142 -7.73 9.11 -16.99
C ARG A 142 -6.28 9.50 -16.73
N PHE A 143 -6.02 10.19 -15.62
CA PHE A 143 -4.65 10.50 -15.22
C PHE A 143 -3.89 9.21 -14.86
N VAL A 144 -4.45 8.32 -14.06
CA VAL A 144 -3.80 7.03 -13.71
C VAL A 144 -3.62 6.15 -14.94
N ASP A 145 -4.63 6.03 -15.80
CA ASP A 145 -4.61 5.18 -17.00
C ASP A 145 -3.49 5.55 -17.98
N ARG A 146 -3.09 6.83 -18.03
CA ARG A 146 -1.95 7.27 -18.86
C ARG A 146 -0.62 6.66 -18.44
N PHE A 147 -0.51 6.22 -17.19
CA PHE A 147 0.67 5.58 -16.66
C PHE A 147 0.57 4.05 -16.65
N ASP A 148 -0.64 3.49 -16.82
CA ASP A 148 -0.85 2.04 -16.77
C ASP A 148 -0.65 1.38 -18.16
N TYR A 149 0.50 1.65 -18.77
CA TYR A 149 0.84 1.16 -20.11
C TYR A 149 1.89 0.02 -20.06
N ASN A 150 2.98 0.23 -19.35
CA ASN A 150 4.05 -0.75 -19.14
C ASN A 150 4.64 -0.58 -17.74
N THR A 151 5.61 -1.44 -17.37
CA THR A 151 6.22 -1.43 -16.04
C THR A 151 6.87 -0.09 -15.71
N GLU A 152 7.61 0.52 -16.66
CA GLU A 152 8.31 1.78 -16.46
C GLU A 152 7.32 2.93 -16.23
N THR A 153 6.26 3.02 -17.02
CA THR A 153 5.24 4.07 -16.84
C THR A 153 4.44 3.85 -15.56
N ARG A 154 4.08 2.59 -15.23
CA ARG A 154 3.45 2.27 -13.94
C ARG A 154 4.32 2.71 -12.75
N MET A 155 5.63 2.47 -12.79
CA MET A 155 6.54 2.91 -11.75
C MET A 155 6.68 4.44 -11.68
N ALA A 156 6.56 5.14 -12.80
CA ALA A 156 6.64 6.60 -12.86
C ALA A 156 5.51 7.30 -12.09
N LEU A 157 4.30 6.73 -12.04
CA LEU A 157 3.17 7.36 -11.33
C LEU A 157 3.38 7.46 -9.81
N PRO A 158 3.71 6.39 -9.06
CA PRO A 158 4.02 6.50 -7.64
C PRO A 158 5.20 7.43 -7.34
N LEU A 159 6.21 7.47 -8.22
CA LEU A 159 7.32 8.42 -8.12
C LEU A 159 6.81 9.86 -8.26
N LEU A 160 5.98 10.16 -9.26
CA LEU A 160 5.36 11.47 -9.42
C LEU A 160 4.54 11.87 -8.19
N ILE A 161 3.69 10.97 -7.68
CA ILE A 161 2.89 11.21 -6.47
C ILE A 161 3.80 11.53 -5.27
N SER A 162 4.88 10.77 -5.09
CA SER A 162 5.83 10.98 -3.99
C SER A 162 6.52 12.34 -4.02
N THR A 163 6.67 12.94 -5.21
CA THR A 163 7.20 14.32 -5.35
C THR A 163 6.17 15.40 -5.02
N LYS A 164 4.88 15.07 -5.02
CA LYS A 164 3.79 16.02 -4.80
C LYS A 164 3.30 16.03 -3.36
N ILE A 165 3.42 14.92 -2.64
CA ILE A 165 2.83 14.73 -1.32
C ILE A 165 3.93 14.39 -0.31
N ARG A 166 4.25 15.33 0.58
CA ARG A 166 5.22 15.10 1.66
C ARG A 166 4.78 13.93 2.55
N GLY A 167 5.68 13.04 2.85
CA GLY A 167 5.41 11.87 3.71
C GLY A 167 4.79 10.68 2.99
N ILE A 168 4.42 10.81 1.72
CA ILE A 168 4.07 9.67 0.87
C ILE A 168 5.26 9.37 -0.03
N GLY A 169 6.02 8.31 0.32
CA GLY A 169 7.06 7.76 -0.53
C GLY A 169 6.51 6.78 -1.56
N PHE A 170 7.39 6.21 -2.40
CA PHE A 170 7.02 5.31 -3.49
C PHE A 170 6.08 4.18 -3.05
N ALA A 171 6.44 3.41 -2.02
CA ALA A 171 5.64 2.30 -1.52
C ALA A 171 4.26 2.73 -0.99
N LEU A 172 4.15 3.90 -0.36
CA LEU A 172 2.87 4.42 0.13
C LEU A 172 2.00 4.96 -1.00
N ALA A 173 2.60 5.51 -2.06
CA ALA A 173 1.87 5.91 -3.27
C ALA A 173 1.32 4.67 -4.00
N CYS A 174 2.11 3.59 -4.12
CA CYS A 174 1.63 2.30 -4.60
C CYS A 174 0.46 1.78 -3.74
N ASN A 175 0.59 1.85 -2.42
CA ASN A 175 -0.48 1.44 -1.51
C ASN A 175 -1.78 2.23 -1.74
N ALA A 176 -1.68 3.56 -1.88
CA ALA A 176 -2.85 4.40 -2.14
C ALA A 176 -3.55 4.02 -3.45
N LEU A 177 -2.78 3.80 -4.53
CA LEU A 177 -3.32 3.35 -5.83
C LEU A 177 -3.97 1.98 -5.71
N LYS A 178 -3.32 1.03 -5.03
CA LYS A 178 -3.85 -0.31 -4.77
C LYS A 178 -5.18 -0.27 -4.00
N GLU A 179 -5.26 0.53 -2.94
CA GLU A 179 -6.49 0.70 -2.15
C GLU A 179 -7.62 1.43 -2.93
N LEU A 180 -7.28 2.11 -4.01
CA LEU A 180 -8.24 2.68 -4.97
C LEU A 180 -8.68 1.69 -6.05
N GLY A 181 -8.19 0.44 -6.01
CA GLY A 181 -8.56 -0.62 -6.95
C GLY A 181 -7.67 -0.72 -8.19
N TYR A 182 -6.55 0.00 -8.26
CA TYR A 182 -5.58 -0.13 -9.35
C TYR A 182 -4.65 -1.32 -9.08
N LEU A 183 -5.03 -2.50 -9.59
CA LEU A 183 -4.40 -3.78 -9.26
C LEU A 183 -2.98 -3.97 -9.81
N ASN A 184 -2.53 -3.07 -10.70
CA ASN A 184 -1.20 -3.09 -11.30
C ASN A 184 -0.13 -2.38 -10.46
N TYR A 185 -0.48 -1.90 -9.26
CA TYR A 185 0.42 -1.16 -8.37
C TYR A 185 0.67 -1.95 -7.06
N PRO A 186 1.53 -2.98 -7.09
CA PRO A 186 1.89 -3.74 -5.89
C PRO A 186 2.64 -2.82 -4.90
N LYS A 187 2.51 -3.08 -3.60
CA LYS A 187 3.19 -2.30 -2.56
C LYS A 187 4.56 -2.90 -2.23
N PRO A 188 5.68 -2.30 -2.65
CA PRO A 188 7.02 -2.79 -2.31
C PRO A 188 7.41 -2.34 -0.90
N ASP A 189 6.73 -2.91 0.11
CA ASP A 189 7.03 -2.65 1.52
C ASP A 189 8.09 -3.61 2.07
N VAL A 190 8.41 -3.47 3.35
CA VAL A 190 9.43 -4.28 4.01
C VAL A 190 9.20 -5.80 3.86
N HIS A 191 7.95 -6.25 3.82
CA HIS A 191 7.62 -7.66 3.65
C HIS A 191 8.02 -8.16 2.26
N MET A 192 7.72 -7.36 1.23
CA MET A 192 8.08 -7.69 -0.16
C MET A 192 9.58 -7.59 -0.39
N ILE A 193 10.22 -6.55 0.15
CA ILE A 193 11.68 -6.37 0.09
C ILE A 193 12.39 -7.58 0.70
N ASP A 194 12.01 -7.99 1.90
CA ASP A 194 12.62 -9.12 2.61
C ASP A 194 12.48 -10.44 1.82
N ILE A 195 11.32 -10.70 1.22
CA ILE A 195 11.10 -11.92 0.42
C ILE A 195 11.91 -11.86 -0.86
N CYS A 196 11.81 -10.78 -1.64
CA CYS A 196 12.49 -10.69 -2.93
C CYS A 196 14.03 -10.74 -2.77
N ASN A 197 14.56 -10.02 -1.78
CA ASN A 197 15.98 -10.05 -1.46
C ASN A 197 16.40 -11.42 -0.91
N GLY A 198 15.64 -11.99 0.02
CA GLY A 198 15.90 -13.31 0.60
C GLY A 198 15.92 -14.43 -0.45
N LEU A 199 15.12 -14.33 -1.51
CA LEU A 199 15.14 -15.27 -2.63
C LEU A 199 16.17 -14.92 -3.72
N GLY A 200 16.94 -13.83 -3.56
CA GLY A 200 17.93 -13.40 -4.54
C GLY A 200 17.33 -12.89 -5.86
N LEU A 201 16.07 -12.44 -5.86
CA LEU A 201 15.37 -11.97 -7.05
C LEU A 201 15.76 -10.53 -7.43
N CYS A 202 16.05 -9.70 -6.45
CA CYS A 202 16.51 -8.32 -6.62
C CYS A 202 17.17 -7.80 -5.33
N ASP A 203 17.80 -6.63 -5.42
CA ASP A 203 18.33 -5.92 -4.27
C ASP A 203 17.21 -5.31 -3.39
N GLU A 204 17.58 -4.67 -2.28
CA GLU A 204 16.62 -4.04 -1.33
C GLU A 204 15.97 -2.75 -1.87
N SER A 205 16.04 -2.51 -3.18
CA SER A 205 15.44 -1.35 -3.85
C SER A 205 13.92 -1.55 -3.99
N PRO A 206 13.09 -0.65 -3.46
CA PRO A 206 11.63 -0.76 -3.64
C PRO A 206 11.20 -0.68 -5.12
N TYR A 207 12.03 -0.11 -5.98
CA TYR A 207 11.77 -0.03 -7.42
C TYR A 207 11.99 -1.38 -8.09
N GLU A 208 13.09 -2.07 -7.76
CA GLU A 208 13.37 -3.41 -8.27
C GLU A 208 12.38 -4.44 -7.76
N VAL A 209 11.96 -4.32 -6.49
CA VAL A 209 10.89 -5.15 -5.91
C VAL A 209 9.58 -4.95 -6.66
N PHE A 210 9.22 -3.70 -6.98
CA PHE A 210 8.03 -3.41 -7.79
C PHE A 210 8.09 -4.09 -9.16
N GLU A 211 9.20 -3.93 -9.89
CA GLU A 211 9.42 -4.59 -11.18
C GLU A 211 9.35 -6.11 -11.07
N THR A 212 9.99 -6.68 -10.04
CA THR A 212 10.00 -8.14 -9.80
C THR A 212 8.60 -8.69 -9.60
N ILE A 213 7.76 -8.02 -8.79
CA ILE A 213 6.38 -8.43 -8.56
C ILE A 213 5.55 -8.30 -9.84
N VAL A 214 5.71 -7.22 -10.60
CA VAL A 214 5.00 -7.04 -11.88
C VAL A 214 5.37 -8.13 -12.87
N ARG A 215 6.67 -8.43 -13.05
CA ARG A 215 7.15 -9.52 -13.93
C ARG A 215 6.65 -10.89 -13.48
N MET A 216 6.71 -11.16 -12.17
CA MET A 216 6.20 -12.43 -11.62
C MET A 216 4.70 -12.59 -11.91
N ALA A 217 3.93 -11.52 -11.85
CA ALA A 217 2.51 -11.51 -12.18
C ALA A 217 2.28 -11.80 -13.68
N GLU A 218 3.02 -11.10 -14.56
CA GLU A 218 2.96 -11.32 -16.01
C GLU A 218 3.31 -12.76 -16.41
N ASP A 219 4.35 -13.33 -15.80
CA ASP A 219 4.78 -14.70 -16.08
C ASP A 219 3.76 -15.76 -15.66
N ASN A 220 2.98 -15.46 -14.62
CA ASN A 220 1.96 -16.35 -14.08
C ASN A 220 0.55 -16.06 -14.61
N GLY A 221 0.35 -14.98 -15.40
CA GLY A 221 -0.95 -14.61 -15.93
C GLY A 221 -1.94 -14.13 -14.86
N VAL A 222 -1.43 -13.54 -13.77
CA VAL A 222 -2.22 -12.98 -12.64
C VAL A 222 -1.97 -11.48 -12.50
N THR A 223 -2.68 -10.82 -11.59
CA THR A 223 -2.42 -9.40 -11.31
C THR A 223 -1.24 -9.21 -10.35
N PRO A 224 -0.48 -8.09 -10.45
CA PRO A 224 0.52 -7.71 -9.45
C PRO A 224 -0.05 -7.62 -8.03
N TYR A 225 -1.32 -7.25 -7.90
CA TYR A 225 -2.06 -7.28 -6.64
C TYR A 225 -2.13 -8.68 -6.03
N GLU A 226 -2.43 -9.70 -6.84
CA GLU A 226 -2.51 -11.09 -6.37
C GLU A 226 -1.16 -11.59 -5.85
N VAL A 227 -0.07 -11.32 -6.58
CA VAL A 227 1.29 -11.67 -6.14
C VAL A 227 1.61 -10.97 -4.81
N ASP A 228 1.38 -9.66 -4.73
CA ASP A 228 1.55 -8.87 -3.49
C ASP A 228 0.76 -9.51 -2.32
N LYS A 229 -0.51 -9.87 -2.53
CA LYS A 229 -1.36 -10.43 -1.47
C LYS A 229 -0.92 -11.82 -1.01
N VAL A 230 -0.56 -12.71 -1.92
CA VAL A 230 -0.05 -14.05 -1.56
C VAL A 230 1.20 -13.92 -0.68
N LEU A 231 2.18 -13.14 -1.12
CA LEU A 231 3.43 -12.96 -0.38
C LEU A 231 3.21 -12.20 0.94
N TRP A 232 2.31 -11.22 0.95
CA TRP A 232 1.99 -10.46 2.16
C TRP A 232 1.28 -11.31 3.21
N LEU A 233 0.34 -12.18 2.83
CA LEU A 233 -0.33 -13.10 3.76
C LEU A 233 0.68 -14.08 4.39
N ILE A 234 1.60 -14.64 3.62
CA ILE A 234 2.69 -15.48 4.12
C ILE A 234 3.55 -14.69 5.13
N SER A 235 3.90 -13.46 4.76
CA SER A 235 4.81 -12.64 5.56
C SER A 235 4.19 -12.06 6.81
N SER A 236 2.93 -11.66 6.76
CA SER A 236 2.24 -11.01 7.87
C SER A 236 1.47 -11.96 8.78
N GLY A 237 0.96 -13.07 8.24
CA GLY A 237 0.03 -13.98 8.93
C GLY A 237 -1.32 -13.33 9.25
N ARG A 238 -1.68 -12.21 8.60
CA ARG A 238 -2.88 -11.42 8.95
C ARG A 238 -3.98 -11.56 7.90
N TYR A 239 -5.01 -12.30 8.22
CA TYR A 239 -6.21 -12.50 7.40
C TYR A 239 -7.27 -11.47 7.80
N TYR A 240 -7.04 -10.21 7.37
CA TYR A 240 -7.79 -9.03 7.84
C TYR A 240 -9.27 -9.01 7.43
N LYS A 241 -9.67 -9.76 6.39
CA LYS A 241 -11.08 -9.89 5.98
C LYS A 241 -11.88 -10.79 6.93
N ASP A 242 -11.20 -11.60 7.72
CA ASP A 242 -11.79 -12.56 8.68
C ASP A 242 -11.45 -12.24 10.13
N ASP A 243 -10.68 -11.17 10.37
CA ASP A 243 -10.16 -10.80 11.69
C ASP A 243 -9.35 -11.94 12.35
N ILE A 244 -8.67 -12.75 11.51
CA ILE A 244 -7.82 -13.86 11.94
C ILE A 244 -6.36 -13.45 11.80
N SER A 245 -5.54 -13.84 12.79
CA SER A 245 -4.09 -13.68 12.75
C SER A 245 -3.41 -14.99 13.13
N ASP A 246 -2.44 -15.40 12.34
CA ASP A 246 -1.52 -16.52 12.59
C ASP A 246 -0.09 -16.00 12.68
N LYS A 247 0.85 -16.88 12.96
CA LYS A 247 2.28 -16.52 12.99
C LYS A 247 2.78 -16.16 11.59
N PRO A 248 3.61 -15.11 11.46
CA PRO A 248 4.33 -14.84 10.22
C PRO A 248 5.22 -16.02 9.83
N ARG A 249 5.22 -16.39 8.53
CA ARG A 249 5.98 -17.54 8.03
C ARG A 249 7.01 -17.16 6.93
N LYS A 250 7.33 -15.88 6.83
CA LYS A 250 8.24 -15.35 5.82
C LYS A 250 9.58 -16.10 5.77
N ASP A 251 10.23 -16.26 6.94
CA ASP A 251 11.56 -16.89 7.01
C ASP A 251 11.51 -18.40 6.68
N GLU A 252 10.41 -19.07 7.06
CA GLU A 252 10.13 -20.46 6.71
C GLU A 252 9.98 -20.60 5.19
N PHE A 253 9.16 -19.76 4.57
CA PHE A 253 8.95 -19.74 3.12
C PHE A 253 10.25 -19.47 2.35
N ILE A 254 11.02 -18.47 2.75
CA ILE A 254 12.30 -18.13 2.08
C ILE A 254 13.26 -19.32 2.13
N ARG A 255 13.43 -19.94 3.30
CA ARG A 255 14.33 -21.08 3.46
C ARG A 255 13.93 -22.24 2.57
N GLU A 256 12.65 -22.64 2.61
CA GLU A 256 12.17 -23.78 1.83
C GLU A 256 12.25 -23.54 0.32
N MET A 257 12.00 -22.28 -0.09
CA MET A 257 12.14 -21.92 -1.50
C MET A 257 13.60 -21.88 -1.97
N GLN A 258 14.53 -21.40 -1.13
CA GLN A 258 15.97 -21.48 -1.41
C GLN A 258 16.45 -22.91 -1.58
N GLU A 259 16.00 -23.85 -0.72
CA GLU A 259 16.33 -25.28 -0.83
C GLU A 259 15.80 -25.92 -2.12
N ARG A 260 14.73 -25.39 -2.70
CA ARG A 260 14.15 -25.85 -3.96
C ARG A 260 14.85 -25.29 -5.20
N LEU A 261 15.31 -24.05 -5.10
CA LEU A 261 16.02 -23.38 -6.21
C LEU A 261 17.48 -23.84 -6.35
N GLY A 262 18.02 -24.54 -5.32
CA GLY A 262 19.33 -25.18 -5.38
C GLY A 262 20.45 -24.35 -4.93
#